data_856ae7ec79f98f9e4382c780b77b2507
#
_entry.id   856ae7ec79f98f9e4382c780b77b2507
#
_cell.length_a   1.000
_cell.length_b   1.000
_cell.length_c   1.000
_cell.angle_alpha   90.00
_cell.angle_beta   90.00
_cell.angle_gamma   90.00
#
_symmetry.space_group_name_H-M   'P 1'
#
loop_
_entity.id
_entity.type
_entity.pdbx_description
1 polymer ?
#
loop_
_entity_poly.entity_id
_entity_poly.type
_entity_poly.pdbx_seq_one_letter_code
_entity_poly.pdbx_strand_id
1 'polypeptide(L)'
;MKKIFTLCLAIIMVAISSVSAFGYYSEAEGYSTEVEDYDYYQKFQGQGIEIDVYNWGEYVANDSVNFLDVNEDFEALTGIKVNYTLFSSNEELYTKLRSGGTNYDVIVPSDYMIGKMINEGMLQKLDFENIPNYKYIDEKYKNENFDPNNEYSVPMYWGVVGIIYNTTMVDEEDLTGWNILWNEKYADNMLMFSNSRDAFALSLLDLGYDFNTTDQMEIEEAAGHLRAQKPLVQAYVMDEIYDKMEGGEAAVAPYYNGDAVLMMDVNEDLDFFIPENTSIFIDSMCIPAGAQNKEAAEMYINYMCESTVAAANSYYVGYSTPHMGAMELLDEELVENETAYPDDELIGSLDALLTLPAETSAFTDKLWTDIMAQGSSSVVFQTIFLIVIVLIYFVFKIIDKHIKKKRMSYY
;
A
#
# COMPACT_ATOMS: atom_id res chain seq x y z
N MET A 1 -35.37 42.43 24.24
CA MET A 1 -33.95 42.19 23.97
C MET A 1 -33.36 41.06 24.80
N LYS A 2 -33.54 40.95 26.11
CA LYS A 2 -32.97 39.82 26.93
C LYS A 2 -33.51 38.43 26.52
N LYS A 3 -34.77 38.28 26.11
CA LYS A 3 -35.37 37.00 25.72
C LYS A 3 -34.90 36.47 24.38
N ILE A 4 -34.53 37.35 23.45
CA ILE A 4 -34.01 37.00 22.10
C ILE A 4 -32.56 36.54 22.22
N PHE A 5 -31.78 37.18 23.15
CA PHE A 5 -30.39 36.78 23.38
C PHE A 5 -30.28 35.37 24.06
N THR A 6 -31.22 35.03 24.94
CA THR A 6 -31.28 33.73 25.60
C THR A 6 -31.72 32.61 24.62
N LEU A 7 -32.57 32.93 23.64
CA LEU A 7 -32.99 31.99 22.62
C LEU A 7 -31.89 31.72 21.58
N CYS A 8 -31.12 32.77 21.22
CA CYS A 8 -29.94 32.57 20.36
C CYS A 8 -28.83 31.79 21.02
N LEU A 9 -28.60 31.98 22.34
CA LEU A 9 -27.61 31.19 23.10
C LEU A 9 -28.05 29.72 23.26
N ALA A 10 -29.37 29.47 23.42
CA ALA A 10 -29.90 28.11 23.48
C ALA A 10 -29.85 27.39 22.12
N ILE A 11 -30.02 28.12 21.02
CA ILE A 11 -29.89 27.55 19.67
C ILE A 11 -28.43 27.29 19.30
N ILE A 12 -27.50 28.16 19.76
CA ILE A 12 -26.06 27.92 19.59
C ILE A 12 -25.59 26.72 20.44
N MET A 13 -26.10 26.57 21.69
CA MET A 13 -25.76 25.40 22.49
C MET A 13 -26.39 24.08 21.99
N VAL A 14 -27.53 24.12 21.32
CA VAL A 14 -28.14 22.94 20.69
C VAL A 14 -27.44 22.63 19.36
N ALA A 15 -26.92 23.63 18.65
CA ALA A 15 -26.08 23.40 17.46
C ALA A 15 -24.70 22.81 17.82
N ILE A 16 -24.11 23.22 18.95
CA ILE A 16 -22.81 22.69 19.42
C ILE A 16 -22.96 21.25 19.97
N SER A 17 -24.11 20.86 20.51
CA SER A 17 -24.34 19.49 21.00
C SER A 17 -24.78 18.48 19.93
N SER A 18 -25.07 18.92 18.72
CA SER A 18 -25.37 18.04 17.57
C SER A 18 -24.21 17.92 16.57
N VAL A 19 -23.10 18.63 16.78
CA VAL A 19 -21.90 18.60 15.93
C VAL A 19 -20.85 17.61 16.46
N SER A 20 -21.02 17.11 17.69
CA SER A 20 -20.01 16.26 18.35
C SER A 20 -19.90 14.81 17.84
N ALA A 21 -20.74 14.36 16.91
CA ALA A 21 -20.64 13.03 16.34
C ALA A 21 -19.94 13.01 14.95
N PHE A 22 -19.71 14.17 14.34
CA PHE A 22 -19.12 14.29 12.99
C PHE A 22 -17.94 15.28 12.96
N GLY A 23 -17.31 15.53 14.10
CA GLY A 23 -16.23 16.51 14.23
C GLY A 23 -14.97 16.19 13.42
N TYR A 24 -14.85 14.96 12.89
CA TYR A 24 -13.73 14.54 12.08
C TYR A 24 -13.76 15.07 10.65
N TYR A 25 -14.91 15.32 10.11
CA TYR A 25 -15.11 15.65 8.69
C TYR A 25 -15.49 17.10 8.45
N SER A 26 -15.37 18.00 9.42
CA SER A 26 -15.67 19.41 9.26
C SER A 26 -14.40 20.26 9.25
N GLU A 27 -14.30 21.26 8.38
CA GLU A 27 -13.18 22.20 8.21
C GLU A 27 -12.90 23.13 9.42
N ALA A 28 -13.21 22.72 10.67
CA ALA A 28 -13.04 23.57 11.84
C ALA A 28 -11.65 23.40 12.44
N GLU A 29 -10.98 24.51 12.76
CA GLU A 29 -9.69 24.56 13.45
C GLU A 29 -9.77 23.85 14.83
N GLY A 30 -8.87 22.90 15.09
CA GLY A 30 -8.66 22.30 16.42
C GLY A 30 -9.23 20.91 16.60
N TYR A 31 -9.08 20.02 15.60
CA TYR A 31 -9.42 18.61 15.73
C TYR A 31 -8.51 17.92 16.73
N SER A 32 -9.10 17.15 17.60
CA SER A 32 -8.44 16.12 18.38
C SER A 32 -9.26 14.84 18.28
N THR A 33 -8.58 13.71 18.22
CA THR A 33 -9.22 12.39 18.24
C THR A 33 -9.92 12.20 19.59
N GLU A 34 -11.17 11.74 19.58
CA GLU A 34 -11.84 11.29 20.80
C GLU A 34 -11.36 9.88 21.15
N VAL A 35 -10.89 9.67 22.37
CA VAL A 35 -10.44 8.38 22.87
C VAL A 35 -11.36 7.90 24.00
N GLU A 36 -11.56 6.56 24.09
CA GLU A 36 -12.45 6.00 25.12
C GLU A 36 -11.90 6.17 26.55
N ASP A 37 -10.60 5.98 26.74
CA ASP A 37 -9.95 6.06 28.06
C ASP A 37 -8.77 7.03 28.03
N TYR A 38 -9.05 8.29 28.31
CA TYR A 38 -8.03 9.33 28.35
C TYR A 38 -6.92 9.02 29.37
N ASP A 39 -7.26 8.48 30.54
CA ASP A 39 -6.29 8.20 31.62
C ASP A 39 -5.30 7.11 31.22
N TYR A 40 -5.72 6.14 30.40
CA TYR A 40 -4.84 5.12 29.81
C TYR A 40 -3.70 5.74 29.00
N TYR A 41 -4.01 6.73 28.16
CA TYR A 41 -3.03 7.39 27.31
C TYR A 41 -2.10 8.35 28.05
N GLN A 42 -2.39 8.71 29.31
CA GLN A 42 -1.52 9.58 30.11
C GLN A 42 -0.34 8.83 30.77
N LYS A 43 -0.28 7.51 30.67
CA LYS A 43 0.71 6.65 31.33
C LYS A 43 2.17 7.07 31.06
N PHE A 44 2.49 7.52 29.87
CA PHE A 44 3.86 7.84 29.44
C PHE A 44 4.15 9.34 29.41
N GLN A 45 3.21 10.19 29.78
CA GLN A 45 3.39 11.65 29.80
C GLN A 45 4.65 12.07 30.57
N GLY A 46 5.51 12.86 29.90
CA GLY A 46 6.73 13.41 30.49
C GLY A 46 7.88 12.43 30.67
N GLN A 47 7.78 11.19 30.20
CA GLN A 47 8.85 10.19 30.29
C GLN A 47 9.87 10.26 29.14
N GLY A 48 9.57 11.02 28.07
CA GLY A 48 10.48 11.21 26.92
C GLY A 48 10.65 9.93 26.10
N ILE A 49 9.61 9.09 26.01
CA ILE A 49 9.61 7.88 25.19
C ILE A 49 9.44 8.27 23.71
N GLU A 50 10.15 7.59 22.84
CA GLU A 50 10.01 7.66 21.39
C GLU A 50 9.73 6.27 20.86
N ILE A 51 8.88 6.15 19.84
CA ILE A 51 8.64 4.92 19.06
C ILE A 51 9.00 5.16 17.59
N ASP A 52 9.53 4.13 16.95
CA ASP A 52 9.84 4.11 15.53
C ASP A 52 8.77 3.28 14.79
N VAL A 53 7.97 3.95 13.94
CA VAL A 53 6.93 3.33 13.12
C VAL A 53 7.40 3.20 11.68
N TYR A 54 7.24 2.03 11.06
CA TYR A 54 7.62 1.75 9.68
C TYR A 54 6.40 1.22 8.92
N ASN A 55 5.88 2.02 8.01
CA ASN A 55 4.59 1.79 7.36
C ASN A 55 4.68 2.07 5.86
N TRP A 56 3.62 1.78 5.14
CA TRP A 56 3.43 2.15 3.73
C TRP A 56 3.34 3.67 3.56
N GLY A 57 3.56 4.16 2.34
CA GLY A 57 3.17 5.50 1.94
C GLY A 57 1.64 5.67 1.99
N GLU A 58 1.16 6.88 2.22
CA GLU A 58 -0.27 7.24 2.21
C GLU A 58 -1.18 6.28 3.03
N TYR A 59 -0.74 5.81 4.19
CA TYR A 59 -1.39 4.74 4.96
C TYR A 59 -1.93 5.16 6.33
N VAL A 60 -1.83 6.45 6.68
CA VAL A 60 -2.46 7.08 7.83
C VAL A 60 -2.79 8.53 7.51
N ALA A 61 -3.81 9.09 8.14
CA ALA A 61 -4.11 10.52 8.04
C ALA A 61 -2.93 11.34 8.60
N ASN A 62 -2.32 12.17 7.76
CA ASN A 62 -1.10 12.92 8.06
C ASN A 62 -1.12 14.37 7.54
N ASP A 63 -2.30 14.94 7.41
CA ASP A 63 -2.52 16.32 6.95
C ASP A 63 -3.05 17.22 8.07
N SER A 64 -2.17 17.69 8.92
CA SER A 64 -2.50 18.61 10.04
C SER A 64 -3.01 19.99 9.59
N VAL A 65 -2.94 20.30 8.28
CA VAL A 65 -3.36 21.59 7.74
C VAL A 65 -4.82 21.56 7.27
N ASN A 66 -5.21 20.52 6.53
CA ASN A 66 -6.52 20.44 5.91
C ASN A 66 -7.42 19.38 6.55
N PHE A 67 -6.86 18.44 7.27
CA PHE A 67 -7.61 17.37 7.90
C PHE A 67 -7.08 17.06 9.32
N LEU A 68 -6.34 15.99 9.51
CA LEU A 68 -5.85 15.49 10.79
C LEU A 68 -4.51 14.79 10.57
N ASP A 69 -3.56 15.01 11.49
CA ASP A 69 -2.39 14.15 11.63
C ASP A 69 -2.53 13.27 12.88
N VAL A 70 -2.82 11.99 12.68
CA VAL A 70 -3.06 11.05 13.78
C VAL A 70 -1.80 10.80 14.61
N ASN A 71 -0.61 10.98 14.03
CA ASN A 71 0.64 10.84 14.77
C ASN A 71 0.89 12.05 15.67
N GLU A 72 0.66 13.28 15.17
CA GLU A 72 0.74 14.50 15.98
C GLU A 72 -0.28 14.48 17.13
N ASP A 73 -1.52 14.00 16.88
CA ASP A 73 -2.55 13.85 17.91
C ASP A 73 -2.14 12.81 18.96
N PHE A 74 -1.59 11.67 18.56
CA PHE A 74 -1.06 10.66 19.47
C PHE A 74 0.08 11.21 20.34
N GLU A 75 1.01 11.96 19.74
CA GLU A 75 2.11 12.62 20.46
C GLU A 75 1.59 13.61 21.49
N ALA A 76 0.62 14.46 21.10
CA ALA A 76 0.00 15.44 22.00
C ALA A 76 -0.76 14.77 23.16
N LEU A 77 -1.46 13.68 22.88
CA LEU A 77 -2.24 12.92 23.85
C LEU A 77 -1.35 12.19 24.86
N THR A 78 -0.29 11.51 24.40
CA THR A 78 0.48 10.55 25.21
C THR A 78 1.82 11.08 25.69
N GLY A 79 2.37 12.09 25.01
CA GLY A 79 3.76 12.55 25.19
C GLY A 79 4.81 11.58 24.65
N ILE A 80 4.40 10.54 23.92
CA ILE A 80 5.28 9.61 23.17
C ILE A 80 5.54 10.23 21.81
N LYS A 81 6.82 10.38 21.43
CA LYS A 81 7.18 10.86 20.10
C LYS A 81 7.11 9.73 19.07
N VAL A 82 6.57 10.01 17.88
CA VAL A 82 6.48 9.07 16.78
C VAL A 82 7.50 9.44 15.69
N ASN A 83 8.48 8.58 15.46
CA ASN A 83 9.37 8.69 14.32
C ASN A 83 8.82 7.82 13.18
N TYR A 84 8.08 8.44 12.25
CA TYR A 84 7.40 7.74 11.18
C TYR A 84 8.25 7.65 9.92
N THR A 85 8.42 6.44 9.38
CA THR A 85 9.20 6.17 8.17
C THR A 85 8.44 5.24 7.23
N LEU A 86 8.74 5.32 5.93
CA LEU A 86 8.00 4.62 4.89
C LEU A 86 8.80 3.49 4.26
N PHE A 87 8.12 2.44 3.81
CA PHE A 87 8.63 1.42 2.92
C PHE A 87 7.73 1.27 1.69
N SER A 88 8.28 0.75 0.61
CA SER A 88 7.59 0.62 -0.67
C SER A 88 7.17 -0.82 -1.01
N SER A 89 7.64 -1.81 -0.23
CA SER A 89 7.25 -3.22 -0.41
C SER A 89 7.49 -4.05 0.85
N ASN A 90 6.74 -5.14 0.99
CA ASN A 90 6.95 -6.13 2.06
C ASN A 90 8.37 -6.71 2.05
N GLU A 91 8.97 -6.87 0.88
CA GLU A 91 10.34 -7.38 0.70
C GLU A 91 11.38 -6.38 1.20
N GLU A 92 11.15 -5.08 1.00
CA GLU A 92 11.98 -4.01 1.56
C GLU A 92 11.90 -4.01 3.08
N LEU A 93 10.69 -3.98 3.64
CA LEU A 93 10.43 -4.10 5.08
C LEU A 93 11.18 -5.30 5.69
N TYR A 94 10.96 -6.48 5.13
CA TYR A 94 11.58 -7.71 5.61
C TYR A 94 13.10 -7.65 5.56
N THR A 95 13.68 -7.20 4.45
CA THR A 95 15.13 -7.08 4.27
C THR A 95 15.73 -6.10 5.26
N LYS A 96 15.05 -4.98 5.50
CA LYS A 96 15.46 -3.95 6.44
C LYS A 96 15.50 -4.50 7.87
N LEU A 97 14.45 -5.15 8.31
CA LEU A 97 14.38 -5.77 9.65
C LEU A 97 15.42 -6.87 9.82
N ARG A 98 15.56 -7.73 8.81
CA ARG A 98 16.54 -8.84 8.84
C ARG A 98 17.99 -8.36 8.90
N SER A 99 18.28 -7.19 8.33
CA SER A 99 19.64 -6.61 8.37
C SER A 99 20.09 -6.18 9.77
N GLY A 100 19.15 -6.00 10.71
CA GLY A 100 19.42 -5.72 12.12
C GLY A 100 19.99 -4.32 12.41
N GLY A 101 19.93 -3.41 11.43
CA GLY A 101 20.51 -2.07 11.55
C GLY A 101 19.60 -1.00 12.17
N THR A 102 18.31 -1.29 12.36
CA THR A 102 17.30 -0.36 12.86
C THR A 102 16.29 -1.14 13.68
N ASN A 103 15.93 -0.63 14.86
CA ASN A 103 14.87 -1.21 15.68
C ASN A 103 13.61 -0.38 15.45
N TYR A 104 12.63 -0.95 14.79
CA TYR A 104 11.29 -0.39 14.72
C TYR A 104 10.45 -0.94 15.88
N ASP A 105 9.48 -0.15 16.34
CA ASP A 105 8.57 -0.54 17.41
C ASP A 105 7.21 -1.00 16.85
N VAL A 106 6.75 -0.40 15.74
CA VAL A 106 5.54 -0.81 15.03
C VAL A 106 5.82 -0.93 13.53
N ILE A 107 5.27 -1.96 12.90
CA ILE A 107 5.28 -2.17 11.44
C ILE A 107 3.91 -2.60 10.98
N VAL A 108 3.59 -2.36 9.69
CA VAL A 108 2.30 -2.73 9.10
C VAL A 108 2.49 -3.56 7.83
N PRO A 109 2.90 -4.82 7.93
CA PRO A 109 3.04 -5.72 6.78
C PRO A 109 1.71 -6.34 6.35
N SER A 110 1.70 -6.88 5.13
CA SER A 110 0.59 -7.69 4.63
C SER A 110 0.64 -9.13 5.15
N ASP A 111 -0.49 -9.80 5.09
CA ASP A 111 -0.79 -11.15 5.57
C ASP A 111 0.32 -12.20 5.34
N TYR A 112 0.73 -12.43 4.07
CA TYR A 112 1.77 -13.43 3.75
C TYR A 112 3.12 -13.10 4.38
N MET A 113 3.43 -11.82 4.54
CA MET A 113 4.66 -11.37 5.16
C MET A 113 4.61 -11.51 6.68
N ILE A 114 3.45 -11.24 7.29
CA ILE A 114 3.20 -11.50 8.72
C ILE A 114 3.45 -12.98 9.03
N GLY A 115 2.82 -13.88 8.27
CA GLY A 115 3.00 -15.32 8.45
C GLY A 115 4.46 -15.75 8.31
N LYS A 116 5.19 -15.20 7.33
CA LYS A 116 6.63 -15.43 7.16
C LYS A 116 7.43 -14.97 8.38
N MET A 117 7.16 -13.76 8.85
CA MET A 117 7.88 -13.17 9.98
C MET A 117 7.58 -13.90 11.30
N ILE A 118 6.34 -14.38 11.51
CA ILE A 118 5.99 -15.26 12.64
C ILE A 118 6.80 -16.54 12.59
N ASN A 119 6.83 -17.22 11.44
CA ASN A 119 7.56 -18.48 11.26
C ASN A 119 9.07 -18.34 11.49
N GLU A 120 9.64 -17.17 11.22
CA GLU A 120 11.05 -16.86 11.41
C GLU A 120 11.36 -16.26 12.80
N GLY A 121 10.34 -16.07 13.65
CA GLY A 121 10.50 -15.49 15.00
C GLY A 121 10.90 -14.01 14.99
N MET A 122 10.49 -13.28 13.98
CA MET A 122 10.80 -11.86 13.79
C MET A 122 9.79 -10.90 14.45
N LEU A 123 8.70 -11.43 15.02
CA LEU A 123 7.66 -10.65 15.69
C LEU A 123 7.58 -10.99 17.19
N GLN A 124 7.12 -10.03 18.00
CA GLN A 124 6.75 -10.23 19.39
C GLN A 124 5.25 -10.55 19.48
N LYS A 125 4.88 -11.42 20.44
CA LYS A 125 3.47 -11.58 20.80
C LYS A 125 2.95 -10.30 21.44
N LEU A 126 1.74 -9.90 21.07
CA LEU A 126 1.04 -8.77 21.63
C LEU A 126 0.44 -9.11 22.99
N ASP A 127 0.36 -8.11 23.86
CA ASP A 127 -0.41 -8.17 25.09
C ASP A 127 -1.73 -7.39 24.91
N PHE A 128 -2.80 -8.12 24.63
CA PHE A 128 -4.11 -7.52 24.36
C PHE A 128 -4.76 -6.84 25.58
N GLU A 129 -4.18 -6.98 26.79
CA GLU A 129 -4.57 -6.14 27.91
C GLU A 129 -4.17 -4.66 27.69
N ASN A 130 -3.13 -4.43 26.88
CA ASN A 130 -2.71 -3.09 26.45
C ASN A 130 -3.38 -2.65 25.14
N ILE A 131 -4.24 -3.48 24.54
CA ILE A 131 -4.94 -3.16 23.27
C ILE A 131 -6.45 -3.41 23.45
N PRO A 132 -7.12 -2.75 24.41
CA PRO A 132 -8.53 -2.99 24.71
C PRO A 132 -9.48 -2.70 23.53
N ASN A 133 -9.09 -1.83 22.60
CA ASN A 133 -9.89 -1.49 21.41
C ASN A 133 -9.86 -2.56 20.32
N TYR A 134 -9.01 -3.60 20.45
CA TYR A 134 -9.08 -4.79 19.59
C TYR A 134 -10.47 -5.44 19.56
N LYS A 135 -11.31 -5.20 20.59
CA LYS A 135 -12.72 -5.63 20.65
C LYS A 135 -13.56 -5.15 19.47
N TYR A 136 -13.18 -4.05 18.82
CA TYR A 136 -13.91 -3.48 17.70
C TYR A 136 -13.54 -4.07 16.34
N ILE A 137 -12.45 -4.82 16.25
CA ILE A 137 -12.11 -5.54 15.00
C ILE A 137 -13.15 -6.63 14.78
N ASP A 138 -13.72 -6.68 13.57
CA ASP A 138 -14.71 -7.67 13.16
C ASP A 138 -14.12 -9.09 13.23
N GLU A 139 -14.90 -10.05 13.73
CA GLU A 139 -14.48 -11.45 13.88
C GLU A 139 -14.09 -12.11 12.54
N LYS A 140 -14.63 -11.62 11.40
CA LYS A 140 -14.31 -12.14 10.07
C LYS A 140 -12.89 -11.87 9.61
N TYR A 141 -12.17 -10.91 10.25
CA TYR A 141 -10.76 -10.60 9.99
C TYR A 141 -9.83 -11.09 11.10
N LYS A 142 -10.35 -11.92 12.01
CA LYS A 142 -9.56 -12.54 13.09
C LYS A 142 -9.31 -14.01 12.82
N ASN A 143 -8.28 -14.56 13.47
CA ASN A 143 -7.89 -15.98 13.35
C ASN A 143 -7.51 -16.40 11.92
N GLU A 144 -6.96 -15.48 11.16
CA GLU A 144 -6.52 -15.71 9.81
C GLU A 144 -5.36 -16.71 9.72
N ASN A 145 -5.20 -17.35 8.58
CA ASN A 145 -4.20 -18.40 8.36
C ASN A 145 -2.76 -17.96 8.69
N PHE A 146 -2.46 -16.68 8.57
CA PHE A 146 -1.13 -16.12 8.87
C PHE A 146 -0.89 -15.93 10.37
N ASP A 147 -1.94 -15.71 11.19
CA ASP A 147 -1.89 -15.58 12.65
C ASP A 147 -3.11 -16.26 13.31
N PRO A 148 -3.22 -17.59 13.27
CA PRO A 148 -4.46 -18.32 13.59
C PRO A 148 -4.92 -18.23 15.06
N ASN A 149 -4.12 -17.63 15.92
CA ASN A 149 -4.47 -17.39 17.32
C ASN A 149 -4.56 -15.89 17.65
N ASN A 150 -4.39 -15.00 16.68
CA ASN A 150 -4.28 -13.55 16.88
C ASN A 150 -3.26 -13.16 17.96
N GLU A 151 -2.07 -13.77 17.91
CA GLU A 151 -1.06 -13.53 18.94
C GLU A 151 -0.08 -12.41 18.56
N TYR A 152 0.03 -12.04 17.27
CA TYR A 152 1.10 -11.19 16.74
C TYR A 152 0.64 -9.95 15.99
N SER A 153 -0.63 -9.90 15.58
CA SER A 153 -1.13 -8.89 14.65
C SER A 153 -2.48 -8.31 15.05
N VAL A 154 -2.70 -7.05 14.69
CA VAL A 154 -4.00 -6.36 14.77
C VAL A 154 -4.35 -5.85 13.38
N PRO A 155 -5.42 -6.35 12.73
CA PRO A 155 -5.86 -5.90 11.42
C PRO A 155 -6.09 -4.38 11.40
N MET A 156 -5.53 -3.69 10.39
CA MET A 156 -5.67 -2.26 10.21
C MET A 156 -6.55 -1.93 9.01
N TYR A 157 -6.26 -2.56 7.86
CA TYR A 157 -7.02 -2.45 6.64
C TYR A 157 -7.17 -3.81 5.97
N TRP A 158 -8.15 -3.87 5.08
CA TRP A 158 -8.31 -4.95 4.14
C TRP A 158 -8.69 -4.39 2.76
N GLY A 159 -8.54 -5.19 1.74
CA GLY A 159 -8.93 -4.80 0.41
C GLY A 159 -8.77 -5.94 -0.58
N VAL A 160 -9.02 -5.63 -1.84
CA VAL A 160 -8.89 -6.57 -2.96
C VAL A 160 -7.98 -5.98 -4.03
N VAL A 161 -7.35 -6.86 -4.79
CA VAL A 161 -6.64 -6.46 -6.00
C VAL A 161 -7.64 -6.45 -7.15
N GLY A 162 -7.62 -5.39 -7.94
CA GLY A 162 -8.46 -5.25 -9.12
C GLY A 162 -7.73 -4.56 -10.26
N ILE A 163 -8.48 -4.05 -11.19
CA ILE A 163 -7.98 -3.37 -12.39
C ILE A 163 -8.53 -1.96 -12.40
N ILE A 164 -7.67 -0.96 -12.16
CA ILE A 164 -8.01 0.45 -12.43
C ILE A 164 -7.79 0.74 -13.91
N TYR A 165 -8.73 1.40 -14.54
CA TYR A 165 -8.66 1.67 -15.97
C TYR A 165 -9.24 3.05 -16.32
N ASN A 166 -8.77 3.62 -17.42
CA ASN A 166 -9.29 4.86 -17.95
C ASN A 166 -10.42 4.55 -18.95
N THR A 167 -11.65 4.95 -18.63
CA THR A 167 -12.88 4.69 -19.40
C THR A 167 -12.86 5.29 -20.79
N THR A 168 -12.02 6.31 -21.02
CA THR A 168 -11.85 6.96 -22.34
C THR A 168 -10.84 6.23 -23.22
N MET A 169 -10.05 5.30 -22.66
CA MET A 169 -8.97 4.58 -23.36
C MET A 169 -9.23 3.08 -23.46
N VAL A 170 -10.02 2.51 -22.55
CA VAL A 170 -10.33 1.07 -22.47
C VAL A 170 -11.75 0.82 -22.96
N ASP A 171 -11.91 -0.17 -23.84
CA ASP A 171 -13.24 -0.65 -24.22
C ASP A 171 -13.76 -1.59 -23.14
N GLU A 172 -14.95 -1.31 -22.61
CA GLU A 172 -15.57 -2.06 -21.50
C GLU A 172 -15.73 -3.56 -21.83
N GLU A 173 -15.90 -3.93 -23.09
CA GLU A 173 -15.99 -5.32 -23.55
C GLU A 173 -14.66 -6.11 -23.42
N ASP A 174 -13.53 -5.44 -23.19
CA ASP A 174 -12.22 -6.07 -22.94
C ASP A 174 -12.01 -6.39 -21.44
N LEU A 175 -12.84 -5.86 -20.55
CA LEU A 175 -12.81 -6.10 -19.09
C LEU A 175 -13.44 -7.45 -18.75
N THR A 176 -12.76 -8.54 -19.09
CA THR A 176 -13.26 -9.91 -18.91
C THR A 176 -12.49 -10.70 -17.85
N GLY A 177 -11.44 -10.12 -17.29
CA GLY A 177 -10.55 -10.70 -16.30
C GLY A 177 -9.13 -10.18 -16.43
N TRP A 178 -8.17 -10.90 -15.84
CA TRP A 178 -6.76 -10.51 -15.81
C TRP A 178 -6.10 -10.48 -17.20
N ASN A 179 -6.66 -11.18 -18.18
CA ASN A 179 -6.16 -11.25 -19.56
C ASN A 179 -6.01 -9.89 -20.25
N ILE A 180 -6.70 -8.84 -19.77
CA ILE A 180 -6.53 -7.48 -20.31
C ILE A 180 -5.08 -6.99 -20.15
N LEU A 181 -4.38 -7.44 -19.10
CA LEU A 181 -2.97 -7.09 -18.83
C LEU A 181 -1.99 -7.77 -19.81
N TRP A 182 -2.47 -8.61 -20.73
CA TRP A 182 -1.71 -9.22 -21.82
C TRP A 182 -2.26 -8.84 -23.20
N ASN A 183 -3.23 -7.92 -23.26
CA ASN A 183 -3.85 -7.49 -24.49
C ASN A 183 -2.95 -6.47 -25.24
N GLU A 184 -2.44 -6.87 -26.40
CA GLU A 184 -1.58 -6.03 -27.24
C GLU A 184 -2.22 -4.68 -27.64
N LYS A 185 -3.56 -4.57 -27.58
CA LYS A 185 -4.30 -3.33 -27.83
C LYS A 185 -3.87 -2.19 -26.88
N TYR A 186 -3.49 -2.53 -25.66
CA TYR A 186 -3.07 -1.58 -24.63
C TYR A 186 -1.56 -1.50 -24.44
N ALA A 187 -0.78 -2.05 -25.38
CA ALA A 187 0.68 -1.99 -25.33
C ALA A 187 1.18 -0.55 -25.17
N ASP A 188 2.23 -0.36 -24.36
CA ASP A 188 2.80 0.94 -23.99
C ASP A 188 1.85 1.87 -23.21
N ASN A 189 0.63 1.40 -22.86
CA ASN A 189 -0.35 2.12 -22.05
C ASN A 189 -0.83 1.30 -20.84
N MET A 190 -0.20 0.18 -20.52
CA MET A 190 -0.49 -0.59 -19.32
C MET A 190 0.63 -0.47 -18.32
N LEU A 191 0.25 -0.46 -17.03
CA LEU A 191 1.18 -0.56 -15.91
C LEU A 191 1.13 -1.97 -15.33
N MET A 192 2.12 -2.31 -14.53
CA MET A 192 2.19 -3.59 -13.81
C MET A 192 2.86 -3.38 -12.45
N PHE A 193 2.54 -4.23 -11.49
CA PHE A 193 3.22 -4.24 -10.19
C PHE A 193 4.73 -4.41 -10.31
N SER A 194 5.48 -3.65 -9.52
CA SER A 194 6.93 -3.82 -9.39
C SER A 194 7.30 -4.87 -8.32
N ASN A 195 6.37 -5.33 -7.51
CA ASN A 195 6.61 -6.41 -6.56
C ASN A 195 6.37 -7.79 -7.20
N SER A 196 7.18 -8.77 -6.80
CA SER A 196 7.17 -10.12 -7.41
C SER A 196 5.93 -10.92 -7.03
N ARG A 197 5.47 -10.80 -5.78
CA ARG A 197 4.41 -11.66 -5.23
C ARG A 197 3.08 -11.42 -5.93
N ASP A 198 2.68 -10.14 -6.08
CA ASP A 198 1.45 -9.78 -6.78
C ASP A 198 1.57 -10.01 -8.28
N ALA A 199 2.71 -9.65 -8.90
CA ALA A 199 2.91 -9.88 -10.32
C ALA A 199 2.77 -11.37 -10.70
N PHE A 200 3.34 -12.28 -9.92
CA PHE A 200 3.17 -13.72 -10.13
C PHE A 200 1.75 -14.20 -9.83
N ALA A 201 1.11 -13.66 -8.79
CA ALA A 201 -0.28 -14.00 -8.47
C ALA A 201 -1.21 -13.70 -9.66
N LEU A 202 -1.12 -12.52 -10.25
CA LEU A 202 -1.93 -12.16 -11.41
C LEU A 202 -1.65 -13.04 -12.63
N SER A 203 -0.38 -13.38 -12.86
CA SER A 203 -0.01 -14.26 -13.96
C SER A 203 -0.54 -15.69 -13.77
N LEU A 204 -0.49 -16.21 -12.55
CA LEU A 204 -1.05 -17.52 -12.21
C LEU A 204 -2.57 -17.53 -12.38
N LEU A 205 -3.26 -16.48 -11.90
CA LEU A 205 -4.71 -16.32 -12.04
C LEU A 205 -5.15 -16.27 -13.51
N ASP A 206 -4.45 -15.52 -14.36
CA ASP A 206 -4.76 -15.45 -15.79
C ASP A 206 -4.56 -16.79 -16.49
N LEU A 207 -3.60 -17.60 -16.04
CA LEU A 207 -3.37 -18.97 -16.52
C LEU A 207 -4.34 -20.00 -15.91
N GLY A 208 -5.17 -19.62 -14.93
CA GLY A 208 -6.12 -20.48 -14.25
C GLY A 208 -5.49 -21.39 -13.19
N TYR A 209 -4.34 -21.01 -12.64
CA TYR A 209 -3.67 -21.69 -11.55
C TYR A 209 -4.00 -21.06 -10.20
N ASP A 210 -3.78 -21.81 -9.13
CA ASP A 210 -3.79 -21.28 -7.76
C ASP A 210 -2.61 -20.33 -7.58
N PHE A 211 -2.88 -19.08 -7.19
CA PHE A 211 -1.83 -18.08 -6.94
C PHE A 211 -0.98 -18.39 -5.70
N ASN A 212 -1.39 -19.37 -4.89
CA ASN A 212 -0.61 -19.91 -3.78
C ASN A 212 0.13 -21.21 -4.12
N THR A 213 0.16 -21.60 -5.40
CA THR A 213 0.84 -22.84 -5.83
C THR A 213 2.29 -22.87 -5.43
N THR A 214 2.77 -24.09 -5.12
CA THR A 214 4.19 -24.39 -4.90
C THR A 214 4.77 -25.26 -6.02
N ASP A 215 4.00 -25.55 -7.06
CA ASP A 215 4.46 -26.31 -8.22
C ASP A 215 5.41 -25.47 -9.07
N GLN A 216 6.65 -25.93 -9.20
CA GLN A 216 7.67 -25.20 -9.95
C GLN A 216 7.33 -25.07 -11.46
N MET A 217 6.58 -26.01 -12.04
CA MET A 217 6.20 -25.92 -13.46
C MET A 217 5.16 -24.83 -13.69
N GLU A 218 4.17 -24.70 -12.79
CA GLU A 218 3.17 -23.62 -12.86
C GLU A 218 3.82 -22.26 -12.67
N ILE A 219 4.76 -22.16 -11.71
CA ILE A 219 5.53 -20.91 -11.47
C ILE A 219 6.43 -20.57 -12.67
N GLU A 220 7.07 -21.56 -13.31
CA GLU A 220 7.86 -21.32 -14.54
C GLU A 220 6.98 -20.88 -15.72
N GLU A 221 5.78 -21.43 -15.84
CA GLU A 221 4.82 -21.04 -16.85
C GLU A 221 4.34 -19.60 -16.65
N ALA A 222 4.00 -19.23 -15.38
CA ALA A 222 3.68 -17.87 -15.01
C ALA A 222 4.85 -16.89 -15.29
N ALA A 223 6.08 -17.28 -15.01
CA ALA A 223 7.25 -16.50 -15.38
C ALA A 223 7.39 -16.32 -16.89
N GLY A 224 7.07 -17.37 -17.68
CA GLY A 224 7.01 -17.32 -19.14
C GLY A 224 5.96 -16.32 -19.62
N HIS A 225 4.80 -16.31 -18.99
CA HIS A 225 3.69 -15.42 -19.28
C HIS A 225 4.03 -13.96 -18.96
N LEU A 226 4.65 -13.69 -17.83
CA LEU A 226 5.18 -12.36 -17.47
C LEU A 226 6.28 -11.86 -18.43
N ARG A 227 7.15 -12.77 -18.94
CA ARG A 227 8.13 -12.40 -19.96
C ARG A 227 7.48 -12.00 -21.29
N ALA A 228 6.37 -12.64 -21.64
CA ALA A 228 5.60 -12.29 -22.84
C ALA A 228 4.88 -10.95 -22.67
N GLN A 229 4.38 -10.63 -21.46
CA GLN A 229 3.76 -9.35 -21.14
C GLN A 229 4.74 -8.18 -21.17
N LYS A 230 5.97 -8.39 -20.71
CA LYS A 230 6.95 -7.32 -20.47
C LYS A 230 7.11 -6.30 -21.61
N PRO A 231 7.12 -6.68 -22.90
CA PRO A 231 7.18 -5.73 -24.01
C PRO A 231 5.96 -4.82 -24.14
N LEU A 232 4.83 -5.17 -23.50
CA LEU A 232 3.57 -4.41 -23.53
C LEU A 232 3.49 -3.39 -22.40
N VAL A 233 4.25 -3.61 -21.31
CA VAL A 233 4.19 -2.81 -20.09
C VAL A 233 4.92 -1.48 -20.30
N GLN A 234 4.23 -0.37 -20.04
CA GLN A 234 4.79 0.98 -20.03
C GLN A 234 5.77 1.16 -18.87
N ALA A 235 5.36 0.77 -17.67
CA ALA A 235 6.15 0.86 -16.44
C ALA A 235 5.72 -0.18 -15.42
N TYR A 236 6.68 -0.60 -14.59
CA TYR A 236 6.42 -1.33 -13.36
C TYR A 236 6.38 -0.32 -12.21
N VAL A 237 5.29 -0.30 -11.45
CA VAL A 237 4.98 0.75 -10.47
C VAL A 237 4.57 0.16 -9.11
N MET A 238 4.70 0.97 -8.09
CA MET A 238 3.94 0.98 -6.86
C MET A 238 3.30 2.38 -6.75
N ASP A 239 3.68 3.21 -5.80
CA ASP A 239 3.06 4.54 -5.59
C ASP A 239 3.15 5.49 -6.82
N GLU A 240 4.06 5.23 -7.77
CA GLU A 240 4.12 5.99 -9.02
C GLU A 240 2.87 5.83 -9.91
N ILE A 241 1.97 4.90 -9.57
CA ILE A 241 0.69 4.72 -10.27
C ILE A 241 -0.19 5.95 -10.17
N TYR A 242 -0.19 6.64 -9.04
CA TYR A 242 -1.00 7.84 -8.82
C TYR A 242 -0.76 8.88 -9.93
N ASP A 243 0.48 9.32 -10.08
CA ASP A 243 0.84 10.30 -11.11
C ASP A 243 0.40 9.87 -12.52
N LYS A 244 0.50 8.57 -12.82
CA LYS A 244 0.23 8.04 -14.16
C LYS A 244 -1.25 7.87 -14.46
N MET A 245 -2.02 7.34 -13.52
CA MET A 245 -3.46 7.11 -13.73
C MET A 245 -4.22 8.42 -13.60
N GLU A 246 -3.96 9.22 -12.56
CA GLU A 246 -4.57 10.55 -12.39
C GLU A 246 -4.25 11.49 -13.55
N GLY A 247 -3.02 11.43 -14.06
CA GLY A 247 -2.58 12.20 -15.23
C GLY A 247 -3.12 11.69 -16.57
N GLY A 248 -3.81 10.54 -16.61
CA GLY A 248 -4.29 9.93 -17.84
C GLY A 248 -3.17 9.41 -18.75
N GLU A 249 -1.98 9.08 -18.19
CA GLU A 249 -0.81 8.62 -18.94
C GLU A 249 -0.84 7.11 -19.23
N ALA A 250 -1.73 6.36 -18.57
CA ALA A 250 -1.91 4.92 -18.76
C ALA A 250 -3.39 4.57 -18.94
N ALA A 251 -3.66 3.50 -19.67
CA ALA A 251 -5.00 3.03 -19.93
C ALA A 251 -5.49 2.06 -18.85
N VAL A 252 -4.61 1.18 -18.35
CA VAL A 252 -4.98 0.06 -17.48
C VAL A 252 -3.82 -0.33 -16.56
N ALA A 253 -4.15 -0.66 -15.33
CA ALA A 253 -3.21 -1.16 -14.33
C ALA A 253 -3.89 -2.13 -13.36
N PRO A 254 -3.22 -3.18 -12.88
CA PRO A 254 -3.65 -3.88 -11.69
C PRO A 254 -3.30 -3.02 -10.47
N TYR A 255 -4.22 -2.86 -9.53
CA TYR A 255 -3.90 -2.17 -8.29
C TYR A 255 -4.88 -2.52 -7.15
N TYR A 256 -4.65 -1.92 -5.98
CA TYR A 256 -5.45 -2.14 -4.80
C TYR A 256 -6.66 -1.21 -4.79
N ASN A 257 -7.80 -1.72 -4.32
CA ASN A 257 -9.07 -0.99 -4.38
C ASN A 257 -9.09 0.33 -3.59
N GLY A 258 -8.41 0.41 -2.44
CA GLY A 258 -8.35 1.64 -1.65
C GLY A 258 -7.69 2.79 -2.41
N ASP A 259 -6.50 2.54 -2.99
CA ASP A 259 -5.82 3.52 -3.84
C ASP A 259 -6.66 3.90 -5.08
N ALA A 260 -7.39 2.93 -5.63
CA ALA A 260 -8.27 3.20 -6.78
C ALA A 260 -9.39 4.20 -6.43
N VAL A 261 -9.99 4.11 -5.23
CA VAL A 261 -10.99 5.07 -4.75
C VAL A 261 -10.42 6.49 -4.77
N LEU A 262 -9.21 6.68 -4.22
CA LEU A 262 -8.57 8.00 -4.19
C LEU A 262 -8.23 8.52 -5.59
N MET A 263 -7.71 7.66 -6.47
CA MET A 263 -7.40 8.06 -7.85
C MET A 263 -8.66 8.42 -8.65
N MET A 264 -9.78 7.72 -8.42
CA MET A 264 -11.08 8.00 -9.05
C MET A 264 -11.66 9.34 -8.57
N ASP A 265 -11.43 9.73 -7.33
CA ASP A 265 -11.82 11.04 -6.80
C ASP A 265 -11.08 12.20 -7.48
N VAL A 266 -9.85 11.98 -7.92
CA VAL A 266 -9.01 12.98 -8.61
C VAL A 266 -9.30 13.03 -10.11
N ASN A 267 -9.56 11.87 -10.74
CA ASN A 267 -9.80 11.77 -12.19
C ASN A 267 -11.09 10.98 -12.49
N GLU A 268 -12.15 11.69 -12.86
CA GLU A 268 -13.48 11.14 -13.20
C GLU A 268 -13.47 10.19 -14.41
N ASP A 269 -12.40 10.16 -15.22
CA ASP A 269 -12.24 9.20 -16.32
C ASP A 269 -11.78 7.82 -15.85
N LEU A 270 -11.43 7.64 -14.58
CA LEU A 270 -11.02 6.37 -14.01
C LEU A 270 -12.20 5.58 -13.48
N ASP A 271 -12.10 4.25 -13.57
CA ASP A 271 -13.05 3.32 -12.96
C ASP A 271 -12.30 2.04 -12.54
N PHE A 272 -12.95 1.19 -11.76
CA PHE A 272 -12.31 0.03 -11.15
C PHE A 272 -13.12 -1.25 -11.43
N PHE A 273 -12.47 -2.27 -11.96
CA PHE A 273 -13.03 -3.58 -12.23
C PHE A 273 -12.41 -4.63 -11.31
N ILE A 274 -13.23 -5.41 -10.62
CA ILE A 274 -12.79 -6.51 -9.76
C ILE A 274 -13.06 -7.84 -10.48
N PRO A 275 -12.01 -8.56 -10.95
CA PRO A 275 -12.17 -9.90 -11.50
C PRO A 275 -12.71 -10.89 -10.44
N GLU A 276 -13.58 -11.82 -10.83
CA GLU A 276 -14.15 -12.84 -9.91
C GLU A 276 -13.07 -13.68 -9.22
N ASN A 277 -11.95 -13.94 -9.91
CA ASN A 277 -10.81 -14.70 -9.41
C ASN A 277 -9.67 -13.77 -8.96
N THR A 278 -9.90 -12.95 -7.96
CA THR A 278 -8.87 -12.07 -7.37
C THR A 278 -8.45 -12.54 -5.98
N SER A 279 -7.58 -11.78 -5.33
CA SER A 279 -7.15 -11.99 -3.94
C SER A 279 -7.67 -10.91 -3.01
N ILE A 280 -8.01 -11.30 -1.79
CA ILE A 280 -8.15 -10.37 -0.66
C ILE A 280 -6.78 -10.24 0.03
N PHE A 281 -6.52 -9.09 0.64
CA PHE A 281 -5.37 -8.88 1.53
C PHE A 281 -5.82 -8.24 2.84
N ILE A 282 -5.04 -8.50 3.91
CA ILE A 282 -5.22 -7.91 5.23
C ILE A 282 -3.88 -7.40 5.71
N ASP A 283 -3.78 -6.08 5.84
CA ASP A 283 -2.61 -5.44 6.42
C ASP A 283 -2.81 -5.24 7.91
N SER A 284 -1.83 -5.62 8.70
CA SER A 284 -1.98 -5.61 10.16
C SER A 284 -0.78 -4.99 10.87
N MET A 285 -1.08 -4.29 11.95
CA MET A 285 -0.07 -3.73 12.84
C MET A 285 0.61 -4.84 13.65
N CYS A 286 1.94 -4.87 13.63
CA CYS A 286 2.77 -5.86 14.32
C CYS A 286 3.92 -5.18 15.07
N ILE A 287 4.48 -5.88 16.05
CA ILE A 287 5.65 -5.44 16.82
C ILE A 287 6.85 -6.34 16.48
N PRO A 288 7.93 -5.79 15.87
CA PRO A 288 9.12 -6.56 15.56
C PRO A 288 9.81 -7.13 16.82
N ALA A 289 10.49 -8.28 16.68
CA ALA A 289 11.22 -8.91 17.76
C ALA A 289 12.30 -8.00 18.39
N GLY A 290 12.84 -7.04 17.63
CA GLY A 290 13.84 -6.08 18.07
C GLY A 290 13.29 -4.84 18.78
N ALA A 291 11.96 -4.65 18.82
CA ALA A 291 11.32 -3.48 19.42
C ALA A 291 11.68 -3.34 20.90
N GLN A 292 11.99 -2.09 21.31
CA GLN A 292 12.46 -1.80 22.66
C GLN A 292 11.34 -1.23 23.55
N ASN A 293 10.33 -0.60 22.92
CA ASN A 293 9.27 0.13 23.63
C ASN A 293 7.92 -0.56 23.45
N LYS A 294 7.87 -1.90 23.67
CA LYS A 294 6.70 -2.73 23.38
C LYS A 294 5.39 -2.17 23.91
N GLU A 295 5.34 -1.73 25.17
CA GLU A 295 4.12 -1.23 25.78
C GLU A 295 3.66 0.11 25.18
N ALA A 296 4.61 0.97 24.77
CA ALA A 296 4.31 2.20 24.05
C ALA A 296 3.83 1.91 22.60
N ALA A 297 4.39 0.88 21.97
CA ALA A 297 3.96 0.37 20.66
C ALA A 297 2.54 -0.21 20.73
N GLU A 298 2.23 -0.99 21.76
CA GLU A 298 0.88 -1.50 22.01
C GLU A 298 -0.13 -0.38 22.28
N MET A 299 0.28 0.69 22.98
CA MET A 299 -0.56 1.89 23.16
C MET A 299 -0.82 2.59 21.80
N TYR A 300 0.17 2.68 20.92
CA TYR A 300 -0.01 3.22 19.58
C TYR A 300 -0.98 2.36 18.76
N ILE A 301 -0.82 1.04 18.80
CA ILE A 301 -1.74 0.11 18.13
C ILE A 301 -3.17 0.26 18.69
N ASN A 302 -3.31 0.39 20.02
CA ASN A 302 -4.61 0.64 20.64
C ASN A 302 -5.23 1.96 20.19
N TYR A 303 -4.41 3.02 20.05
CA TYR A 303 -4.86 4.32 19.57
C TYR A 303 -5.35 4.24 18.13
N MET A 304 -4.65 3.53 17.25
CA MET A 304 -5.11 3.28 15.87
C MET A 304 -6.42 2.49 15.82
N CYS A 305 -6.77 1.79 16.90
CA CYS A 305 -8.05 1.11 17.09
C CYS A 305 -9.09 1.93 17.89
N GLU A 306 -8.88 3.23 18.14
CA GLU A 306 -9.98 4.10 18.56
C GLU A 306 -10.93 4.29 17.38
N SER A 307 -12.26 4.21 17.60
CA SER A 307 -13.24 4.24 16.52
C SER A 307 -13.11 5.48 15.66
N THR A 308 -12.86 6.64 16.27
CA THR A 308 -12.68 7.91 15.59
C THR A 308 -11.38 7.96 14.78
N VAL A 309 -10.28 7.42 15.30
CA VAL A 309 -8.98 7.35 14.63
C VAL A 309 -9.04 6.40 13.44
N ALA A 310 -9.62 5.22 13.64
CA ALA A 310 -9.78 4.23 12.56
C ALA A 310 -10.68 4.76 11.44
N ALA A 311 -11.76 5.49 11.77
CA ALA A 311 -12.62 6.13 10.79
C ALA A 311 -11.90 7.25 10.03
N ALA A 312 -11.16 8.13 10.73
CA ALA A 312 -10.39 9.19 10.11
C ALA A 312 -9.33 8.65 9.14
N ASN A 313 -8.60 7.63 9.57
CA ASN A 313 -7.62 6.95 8.74
C ASN A 313 -8.27 6.32 7.50
N SER A 314 -9.35 5.54 7.66
CA SER A 314 -10.03 4.89 6.53
C SER A 314 -10.59 5.90 5.53
N TYR A 315 -11.17 6.99 6.00
CA TYR A 315 -11.67 8.08 5.15
C TYR A 315 -10.53 8.74 4.36
N TYR A 316 -9.41 9.05 5.04
CA TYR A 316 -8.29 9.76 4.43
C TYR A 316 -7.54 8.92 3.40
N VAL A 317 -7.37 7.62 3.67
CA VAL A 317 -6.58 6.72 2.80
C VAL A 317 -7.43 5.90 1.81
N GLY A 318 -8.77 5.99 1.88
CA GLY A 318 -9.68 5.28 0.98
C GLY A 318 -9.79 3.77 1.21
N TYR A 319 -9.05 3.20 2.18
CA TYR A 319 -9.04 1.77 2.44
C TYR A 319 -10.15 1.31 3.36
N SER A 320 -10.65 0.11 3.09
CA SER A 320 -11.69 -0.55 3.89
C SER A 320 -11.16 -0.93 5.26
N THR A 321 -11.91 -0.54 6.29
CA THR A 321 -11.53 -0.83 7.67
C THR A 321 -12.16 -2.12 8.17
N PRO A 322 -11.42 -2.96 8.92
CA PRO A 322 -12.00 -4.10 9.64
C PRO A 322 -12.66 -3.70 10.96
N HIS A 323 -12.71 -2.40 11.28
CA HIS A 323 -13.10 -1.87 12.59
C HIS A 323 -14.59 -1.49 12.62
N MET A 324 -15.42 -2.28 13.33
CA MET A 324 -16.88 -2.09 13.37
C MET A 324 -17.31 -0.70 13.87
N GLY A 325 -16.64 -0.17 14.91
CA GLY A 325 -16.97 1.16 15.43
C GLY A 325 -16.59 2.29 14.47
N ALA A 326 -15.58 2.10 13.63
CA ALA A 326 -15.22 3.04 12.57
C ALA A 326 -16.27 3.03 11.44
N MET A 327 -16.76 1.84 11.04
CA MET A 327 -17.80 1.70 10.02
C MET A 327 -19.08 2.49 10.36
N GLU A 328 -19.41 2.61 11.66
CA GLU A 328 -20.57 3.40 12.11
C GLU A 328 -20.36 4.93 11.98
N LEU A 329 -19.11 5.37 11.81
CA LEU A 329 -18.72 6.78 11.72
C LEU A 329 -18.41 7.24 10.30
N LEU A 330 -18.17 6.30 9.38
CA LEU A 330 -17.89 6.62 7.97
C LEU A 330 -19.15 7.13 7.25
N ASP A 331 -18.94 7.97 6.26
CA ASP A 331 -20.02 8.45 5.40
C ASP A 331 -20.67 7.32 4.64
N GLU A 332 -21.99 7.38 4.47
CA GLU A 332 -22.79 6.39 3.74
C GLU A 332 -22.28 6.23 2.29
N GLU A 333 -21.82 7.32 1.66
CA GLU A 333 -21.25 7.33 0.31
C GLU A 333 -19.99 6.43 0.20
N LEU A 334 -19.10 6.45 1.19
CA LEU A 334 -17.92 5.59 1.21
C LEU A 334 -18.28 4.13 1.50
N VAL A 335 -19.18 3.90 2.46
CA VAL A 335 -19.59 2.52 2.86
C VAL A 335 -20.40 1.82 1.76
N GLU A 336 -21.17 2.58 0.97
CA GLU A 336 -21.94 2.08 -0.18
C GLU A 336 -21.12 2.01 -1.48
N ASN A 337 -19.87 2.50 -1.48
CA ASN A 337 -18.98 2.44 -2.64
C ASN A 337 -18.49 0.98 -2.84
N GLU A 338 -18.95 0.33 -3.92
CA GLU A 338 -18.62 -1.07 -4.23
C GLU A 338 -17.12 -1.28 -4.54
N THR A 339 -16.37 -0.22 -4.87
CA THR A 339 -14.91 -0.30 -5.02
C THR A 339 -14.25 -0.37 -3.64
N ALA A 340 -14.66 0.49 -2.70
CA ALA A 340 -14.13 0.48 -1.34
C ALA A 340 -14.60 -0.77 -0.57
N TYR A 341 -15.91 -1.05 -0.59
CA TYR A 341 -16.54 -2.15 0.14
C TYR A 341 -17.28 -3.08 -0.83
N PRO A 342 -16.56 -3.97 -1.52
CA PRO A 342 -17.19 -4.97 -2.39
C PRO A 342 -18.16 -5.88 -1.64
N ASP A 343 -19.09 -6.49 -2.40
CA ASP A 343 -20.12 -7.38 -1.87
C ASP A 343 -19.54 -8.50 -0.99
N ASP A 344 -20.19 -8.76 0.15
CA ASP A 344 -19.79 -9.82 1.10
C ASP A 344 -19.76 -11.23 0.48
N GLU A 345 -20.56 -11.51 -0.56
CA GLU A 345 -20.55 -12.80 -1.28
C GLU A 345 -19.24 -12.95 -2.07
N LEU A 346 -18.80 -11.87 -2.75
CA LEU A 346 -17.51 -11.84 -3.42
C LEU A 346 -16.37 -12.02 -2.40
N ILE A 347 -16.33 -11.18 -1.37
CA ILE A 347 -15.28 -11.22 -0.34
C ILE A 347 -15.19 -12.60 0.31
N GLY A 348 -16.32 -13.23 0.65
CA GLY A 348 -16.37 -14.58 1.24
C GLY A 348 -15.90 -15.70 0.31
N SER A 349 -15.73 -15.44 -0.98
CA SER A 349 -15.24 -16.38 -1.99
C SER A 349 -13.75 -16.25 -2.28
N LEU A 350 -13.09 -15.17 -1.82
CA LEU A 350 -11.70 -14.86 -2.14
C LEU A 350 -10.74 -15.51 -1.15
N ASP A 351 -9.59 -15.90 -1.67
CA ASP A 351 -8.44 -16.36 -0.87
C ASP A 351 -7.41 -15.24 -0.73
N ALA A 352 -6.68 -15.25 0.39
CA ALA A 352 -5.55 -14.37 0.62
C ALA A 352 -4.24 -14.99 0.10
N LEU A 353 -3.22 -14.14 -0.09
CA LEU A 353 -1.86 -14.60 -0.35
C LEU A 353 -1.31 -15.33 0.89
N LEU A 354 -0.89 -16.57 0.72
CA LEU A 354 -0.29 -17.36 1.78
C LEU A 354 1.24 -17.17 1.83
N THR A 355 1.80 -17.40 3.00
CA THR A 355 3.25 -17.52 3.16
C THR A 355 3.76 -18.72 2.38
N LEU A 356 4.51 -18.50 1.32
CA LEU A 356 5.12 -19.56 0.55
C LEU A 356 6.33 -20.19 1.29
N PRO A 357 6.61 -21.48 1.07
CA PRO A 357 7.86 -22.09 1.53
C PRO A 357 9.08 -21.29 1.06
N ALA A 358 10.12 -21.21 1.88
CA ALA A 358 11.32 -20.43 1.58
C ALA A 358 11.98 -20.80 0.24
N GLU A 359 11.94 -22.09 -0.14
CA GLU A 359 12.45 -22.56 -1.45
C GLU A 359 11.62 -22.00 -2.60
N THR A 360 10.28 -22.00 -2.48
CA THR A 360 9.36 -21.47 -3.49
C THR A 360 9.54 -19.96 -3.63
N SER A 361 9.57 -19.22 -2.51
CA SER A 361 9.81 -17.77 -2.52
C SER A 361 11.13 -17.42 -3.22
N ALA A 362 12.23 -18.10 -2.84
CA ALA A 362 13.54 -17.86 -3.45
C ALA A 362 13.58 -18.21 -4.94
N PHE A 363 12.82 -19.21 -5.36
CA PHE A 363 12.68 -19.59 -6.77
C PHE A 363 11.92 -18.50 -7.56
N THR A 364 10.80 -18.03 -7.04
CA THR A 364 9.99 -16.96 -7.64
C THR A 364 10.78 -15.67 -7.72
N ASP A 365 11.47 -15.25 -6.65
CA ASP A 365 12.29 -14.02 -6.62
C ASP A 365 13.44 -14.07 -7.63
N LYS A 366 14.04 -15.25 -7.83
CA LYS A 366 15.05 -15.42 -8.88
C LYS A 366 14.46 -15.25 -10.27
N LEU A 367 13.31 -15.88 -10.56
CA LEU A 367 12.64 -15.73 -11.86
C LEU A 367 12.23 -14.30 -12.11
N TRP A 368 11.72 -13.58 -11.09
CA TRP A 368 11.39 -12.17 -11.16
C TRP A 368 12.62 -11.32 -11.50
N THR A 369 13.73 -11.53 -10.80
CA THR A 369 15.00 -10.85 -11.07
C THR A 369 15.44 -11.06 -12.53
N ASP A 370 15.33 -12.30 -13.03
CA ASP A 370 15.66 -12.64 -14.41
C ASP A 370 14.72 -11.96 -15.42
N ILE A 371 13.42 -11.86 -15.10
CA ILE A 371 12.42 -11.14 -15.92
C ILE A 371 12.78 -9.65 -15.96
N MET A 372 13.03 -9.03 -14.82
CA MET A 372 13.31 -7.60 -14.74
C MET A 372 14.64 -7.22 -15.41
N ALA A 373 15.64 -8.11 -15.39
CA ALA A 373 16.91 -7.91 -16.07
C ALA A 373 16.83 -8.01 -17.60
N GLN A 374 15.80 -8.68 -18.15
CA GLN A 374 15.62 -8.79 -19.59
C GLN A 374 15.23 -7.43 -20.19
N GLY A 375 15.95 -6.98 -21.18
CA GLY A 375 15.74 -5.69 -21.86
C GLY A 375 16.74 -4.59 -21.48
N SER A 376 17.21 -4.53 -20.24
CA SER A 376 18.19 -3.53 -19.82
C SER A 376 19.57 -3.75 -20.44
N SER A 377 19.99 -4.99 -20.65
CA SER A 377 21.27 -5.31 -21.30
C SER A 377 21.31 -4.99 -22.77
N SER A 378 20.22 -5.11 -23.50
CA SER A 378 20.16 -4.82 -24.95
C SER A 378 20.27 -3.32 -25.22
N VAL A 379 19.59 -2.47 -24.46
CA VAL A 379 19.66 -1.00 -24.60
C VAL A 379 21.03 -0.47 -24.19
N VAL A 380 21.59 -0.96 -23.08
CA VAL A 380 22.95 -0.59 -22.64
C VAL A 380 24.00 -1.03 -23.68
N PHE A 381 23.88 -2.24 -24.23
CA PHE A 381 24.79 -2.71 -25.27
C PHE A 381 24.68 -1.90 -26.57
N GLN A 382 23.46 -1.57 -27.00
CA GLN A 382 23.23 -0.71 -28.16
C GLN A 382 23.76 0.71 -27.92
N THR A 383 23.55 1.27 -26.75
CA THR A 383 24.05 2.60 -26.39
C THR A 383 25.58 2.63 -26.32
N ILE A 384 26.21 1.62 -25.71
CA ILE A 384 27.68 1.49 -25.67
C ILE A 384 28.22 1.30 -27.09
N PHE A 385 27.58 0.48 -27.93
CA PHE A 385 27.97 0.26 -29.32
C PHE A 385 27.89 1.53 -30.13
N LEU A 386 26.84 2.33 -30.00
CA LEU A 386 26.70 3.65 -30.63
C LEU A 386 27.78 4.63 -30.15
N ILE A 387 28.08 4.68 -28.86
CA ILE A 387 29.17 5.54 -28.32
C ILE A 387 30.52 5.12 -28.90
N VAL A 388 30.80 3.82 -29.01
CA VAL A 388 32.04 3.29 -29.58
C VAL A 388 32.16 3.67 -31.05
N ILE A 389 31.09 3.57 -31.83
CA ILE A 389 31.08 3.99 -33.27
C ILE A 389 31.38 5.49 -33.39
N VAL A 390 30.76 6.32 -32.54
CA VAL A 390 31.01 7.78 -32.54
C VAL A 390 32.45 8.10 -32.15
N LEU A 391 33.01 7.42 -31.17
CA LEU A 391 34.42 7.60 -30.78
C LEU A 391 35.38 7.18 -31.91
N ILE A 392 35.13 6.06 -32.58
CA ILE A 392 35.91 5.61 -33.74
C ILE A 392 35.88 6.66 -34.87
N TYR A 393 34.70 7.22 -35.12
CA TYR A 393 34.55 8.30 -36.15
C TYR A 393 35.39 9.54 -35.77
N PHE A 394 35.38 9.98 -34.53
CA PHE A 394 36.20 11.11 -34.09
C PHE A 394 37.71 10.82 -34.18
N VAL A 395 38.16 9.62 -33.83
CA VAL A 395 39.54 9.18 -33.96
C VAL A 395 39.99 9.24 -35.44
N PHE A 396 39.16 8.69 -36.34
CA PHE A 396 39.46 8.78 -37.79
C PHE A 396 39.54 10.20 -38.30
N LYS A 397 38.68 11.10 -37.85
CA LYS A 397 38.72 12.54 -38.20
C LYS A 397 39.97 13.24 -37.71
N ILE A 398 40.46 12.90 -36.52
CA ILE A 398 41.68 13.42 -35.95
C ILE A 398 42.92 12.94 -36.75
N ILE A 399 42.95 11.65 -37.09
CA ILE A 399 44.02 11.05 -37.88
C ILE A 399 44.06 11.67 -39.28
N ASP A 400 42.90 11.81 -39.95
CA ASP A 400 42.82 12.45 -41.28
C ASP A 400 43.32 13.91 -41.27
N LYS A 401 42.93 14.66 -40.21
CA LYS A 401 43.38 16.03 -39.98
C LYS A 401 44.92 16.09 -39.78
N HIS A 402 45.47 15.10 -39.07
CA HIS A 402 46.91 15.02 -38.80
C HIS A 402 47.69 14.66 -40.07
N ILE A 403 47.18 13.73 -40.85
CA ILE A 403 47.75 13.33 -42.16
C ILE A 403 47.72 14.52 -43.13
N LYS A 404 46.61 15.24 -43.23
CA LYS A 404 46.50 16.46 -44.07
C LYS A 404 47.46 17.55 -43.66
N LYS A 405 47.63 17.79 -42.34
CA LYS A 405 48.58 18.79 -41.81
C LYS A 405 50.02 18.39 -42.09
N LYS A 406 50.37 17.11 -42.03
CA LYS A 406 51.70 16.62 -42.36
C LYS A 406 52.03 16.76 -43.87
N ARG A 407 51.02 16.51 -44.73
CA ARG A 407 51.19 16.72 -46.21
C ARG A 407 51.39 18.17 -46.60
N MET A 408 50.74 19.13 -45.90
CA MET A 408 50.93 20.57 -46.16
C MET A 408 52.26 21.13 -45.61
N SER A 409 53.01 20.43 -44.79
CA SER A 409 54.32 20.85 -44.27
C SER A 409 55.50 20.37 -45.14
N TYR A 410 55.22 19.63 -46.21
CA TYR A 410 56.24 19.15 -47.18
C TYR A 410 56.17 19.90 -48.52
N TYR A 411 55.31 20.91 -48.61
CA TYR A 411 55.29 21.91 -49.71
C TYR A 411 55.51 23.30 -49.11
#